data_eea76084ea7a796d3d4fc5bbbf53bd18
#
_entry.id   eea76084ea7a796d3d4fc5bbbf53bd18
#
_cell.length_a   1.000
_cell.length_b   1.000
_cell.length_c   1.000
_cell.angle_alpha   90.00
_cell.angle_beta   90.00
_cell.angle_gamma   90.00
#
_symmetry.space_group_name_H-M   'P 1'
#
loop_
_entity.id
_entity.type
_entity.pdbx_description
1 polymer ?
#
loop_
_entity_poly.entity_id
_entity_poly.type
_entity_poly.pdbx_seq_one_letter_code
_entity_poly.pdbx_strand_id
1 'polypeptide(L)'
;MSDPKNTNGFKERVEQDGFAIVPECLDKATVELLGKQFDDTRNPERNLLSVPSVRSLAVSPLVREMMEAVLGPECFAVRGIFFNKTRSSNWKVVWHQDLTIAVRDRADVSGFGPWTRKAGILHVQPPPEVMSGLLAIRLHVDESGIDNGPLRVIAGSHRHGRLSAEQIGNWNKETSVTCTVPKGGALVMRPLILHASSSCVIPKSRRVIHLEFASVELPHGLDWHDRVSAERGDSIPKSGKRRNRPYGFRRKT
;
A
#
# COMPACT_ATOMS: atom_id res chain seq x y z
N MET A 1 -25.47 -7.16 -2.36
CA MET A 1 -24.50 -6.04 -2.40
C MET A 1 -24.13 -5.74 -0.95
N SER A 2 -22.91 -6.03 -0.55
CA SER A 2 -22.46 -5.80 0.84
C SER A 2 -22.14 -4.32 1.02
N ASP A 3 -22.62 -3.76 2.13
CA ASP A 3 -22.38 -2.38 2.56
C ASP A 3 -20.87 -2.09 2.59
N PRO A 4 -20.36 -1.09 1.85
CA PRO A 4 -18.94 -0.71 1.89
C PRO A 4 -18.46 -0.24 3.27
N LYS A 5 -19.38 0.04 4.20
CA LYS A 5 -19.10 0.40 5.60
C LYS A 5 -18.99 -0.79 6.55
N ASN A 6 -19.15 -2.03 6.07
CA ASN A 6 -18.95 -3.22 6.90
C ASN A 6 -17.43 -3.56 6.97
N THR A 7 -16.73 -2.88 7.85
CA THR A 7 -15.29 -3.06 8.10
C THR A 7 -14.93 -4.51 8.48
N ASN A 8 -15.81 -5.24 9.17
CA ASN A 8 -15.58 -6.64 9.52
C ASN A 8 -15.55 -7.53 8.25
N GLY A 9 -16.54 -7.41 7.37
CA GLY A 9 -16.55 -8.19 6.13
C GLY A 9 -15.42 -7.81 5.15
N PHE A 10 -14.89 -6.57 5.22
CA PHE A 10 -13.72 -6.14 4.47
C PHE A 10 -12.45 -6.81 5.00
N LYS A 11 -12.20 -6.72 6.32
CA LYS A 11 -11.07 -7.36 6.99
C LYS A 11 -11.04 -8.86 6.72
N GLU A 12 -12.15 -9.55 6.96
CA GLU A 12 -12.27 -11.00 6.74
C GLU A 12 -11.90 -11.39 5.31
N ARG A 13 -12.37 -10.66 4.30
CA ARG A 13 -11.99 -10.92 2.90
C ARG A 13 -10.50 -10.75 2.65
N VAL A 14 -9.90 -9.68 3.16
CA VAL A 14 -8.45 -9.48 3.01
C VAL A 14 -7.64 -10.57 3.72
N GLU A 15 -8.12 -11.06 4.86
CA GLU A 15 -7.46 -12.15 5.59
C GLU A 15 -7.66 -13.52 4.94
N GLN A 16 -8.85 -13.82 4.42
CA GLN A 16 -9.17 -15.11 3.83
C GLN A 16 -8.72 -15.22 2.38
N ASP A 17 -9.09 -14.22 1.57
CA ASP A 17 -8.87 -14.23 0.12
C ASP A 17 -7.55 -13.56 -0.27
N GLY A 18 -6.99 -12.70 0.60
CA GLY A 18 -5.79 -11.92 0.35
C GLY A 18 -6.06 -10.62 -0.41
N PHE A 19 -7.30 -10.30 -0.74
CA PHE A 19 -7.69 -9.06 -1.44
C PHE A 19 -9.14 -8.69 -1.19
N ALA A 20 -9.44 -7.40 -1.43
CA ALA A 20 -10.80 -6.88 -1.48
C ALA A 20 -10.90 -5.76 -2.52
N ILE A 21 -12.05 -5.67 -3.22
CA ILE A 21 -12.36 -4.56 -4.13
C ILE A 21 -13.34 -3.63 -3.43
N VAL A 22 -13.03 -2.33 -3.45
CA VAL A 22 -13.87 -1.24 -2.95
C VAL A 22 -14.28 -0.38 -4.13
N PRO A 23 -15.49 -0.52 -4.67
CA PRO A 23 -15.89 0.12 -5.92
C PRO A 23 -15.92 1.66 -5.83
N GLU A 24 -16.31 2.20 -4.68
CA GLU A 24 -16.44 3.63 -4.42
C GLU A 24 -15.49 4.02 -3.28
N CYS A 25 -14.25 4.32 -3.64
CA CYS A 25 -13.20 4.65 -2.69
C CYS A 25 -12.90 6.16 -2.70
N LEU A 26 -12.67 6.75 -3.86
CA LEU A 26 -12.34 8.16 -4.02
C LEU A 26 -13.55 8.94 -4.48
N ASP A 27 -13.76 10.13 -3.93
CA ASP A 27 -14.77 11.05 -4.46
C ASP A 27 -14.33 11.62 -5.83
N LYS A 28 -15.30 12.19 -6.54
CA LYS A 28 -15.11 12.74 -7.89
C LYS A 28 -14.04 13.84 -7.92
N ALA A 29 -14.01 14.71 -6.91
CA ALA A 29 -13.07 15.84 -6.85
C ALA A 29 -11.63 15.32 -6.68
N THR A 30 -11.42 14.32 -5.81
CA THR A 30 -10.13 13.67 -5.62
C THR A 30 -9.67 12.97 -6.90
N VAL A 31 -10.55 12.24 -7.58
CA VAL A 31 -10.22 11.59 -8.85
C VAL A 31 -9.84 12.58 -9.94
N GLU A 32 -10.56 13.72 -10.04
CA GLU A 32 -10.24 14.78 -11.00
C GLU A 32 -8.89 15.45 -10.69
N LEU A 33 -8.61 15.72 -9.41
CA LEU A 33 -7.33 16.28 -8.97
C LEU A 33 -6.16 15.33 -9.32
N LEU A 34 -6.29 14.08 -8.96
CA LEU A 34 -5.28 13.06 -9.28
C LEU A 34 -5.14 12.86 -10.80
N GLY A 35 -6.25 12.90 -11.53
CA GLY A 35 -6.25 12.79 -12.99
C GLY A 35 -5.53 13.93 -13.71
N LYS A 36 -5.55 15.13 -13.14
CA LYS A 36 -4.80 16.30 -13.65
C LYS A 36 -3.31 16.22 -13.28
N GLN A 37 -3.01 15.77 -12.07
CA GLN A 37 -1.63 15.69 -11.58
C GLN A 37 -0.87 14.51 -12.19
N PHE A 38 -1.53 13.40 -12.37
CA PHE A 38 -1.02 12.17 -12.99
C PHE A 38 -1.71 12.00 -14.34
N ASP A 39 -1.39 12.87 -15.30
CA ASP A 39 -1.95 12.80 -16.64
C ASP A 39 -1.49 11.52 -17.38
N ASP A 40 -2.08 11.24 -18.51
CA ASP A 40 -1.84 10.01 -19.28
C ASP A 40 -0.47 10.00 -19.99
N THR A 41 0.23 11.12 -20.05
CA THR A 41 1.58 11.24 -20.60
C THR A 41 2.67 10.92 -19.57
N ARG A 42 2.33 10.95 -18.26
CA ARG A 42 3.28 10.70 -17.19
C ARG A 42 3.75 9.25 -17.17
N ASN A 43 5.07 9.08 -17.15
CA ASN A 43 5.69 7.76 -17.06
C ASN A 43 5.44 7.10 -15.69
N PRO A 44 5.49 5.76 -15.61
CA PRO A 44 5.50 5.06 -14.34
C PRO A 44 6.61 5.56 -13.42
N GLU A 45 6.30 5.79 -12.15
CA GLU A 45 7.21 6.37 -11.16
C GLU A 45 7.18 5.57 -9.85
N ARG A 46 8.34 5.48 -9.15
CA ARG A 46 8.51 4.64 -7.95
C ARG A 46 8.75 5.40 -6.65
N ASN A 47 8.63 6.70 -6.63
CA ASN A 47 8.87 7.53 -5.44
C ASN A 47 7.69 8.46 -5.13
N LEU A 48 6.49 7.94 -5.17
CA LEU A 48 5.28 8.77 -5.05
C LEU A 48 5.08 9.36 -3.65
N LEU A 49 5.64 8.78 -2.60
CA LEU A 49 5.53 9.36 -1.27
C LEU A 49 6.34 10.65 -1.10
N SER A 50 7.19 11.02 -2.07
CA SER A 50 7.79 12.36 -2.18
C SER A 50 6.80 13.43 -2.66
N VAL A 51 5.67 13.03 -3.29
CA VAL A 51 4.67 13.94 -3.85
C VAL A 51 3.66 14.33 -2.76
N PRO A 52 3.50 15.64 -2.42
CA PRO A 52 2.67 16.07 -1.30
C PRO A 52 1.22 15.59 -1.34
N SER A 53 0.57 15.63 -2.50
CA SER A 53 -0.82 15.15 -2.65
C SER A 53 -0.96 13.66 -2.38
N VAL A 54 0.04 12.85 -2.76
CA VAL A 54 0.05 11.41 -2.49
C VAL A 54 0.32 11.12 -1.01
N ARG A 55 1.19 11.91 -0.37
CA ARG A 55 1.36 11.84 1.10
C ARG A 55 0.06 12.15 1.82
N SER A 56 -0.62 13.24 1.44
CA SER A 56 -1.93 13.59 2.01
C SER A 56 -2.98 12.50 1.76
N LEU A 57 -2.98 11.89 0.58
CA LEU A 57 -3.86 10.77 0.27
C LEU A 57 -3.57 9.54 1.14
N ALA A 58 -2.30 9.21 1.38
CA ALA A 58 -1.89 8.07 2.21
C ALA A 58 -2.34 8.23 3.68
N VAL A 59 -2.44 9.47 4.19
CA VAL A 59 -2.91 9.74 5.56
C VAL A 59 -4.37 10.18 5.61
N SER A 60 -5.07 10.20 4.48
CA SER A 60 -6.50 10.56 4.45
C SER A 60 -7.33 9.57 5.26
N PRO A 61 -8.42 10.03 5.92
CA PRO A 61 -9.28 9.14 6.71
C PRO A 61 -9.75 7.92 5.93
N LEU A 62 -10.10 8.11 4.66
CA LEU A 62 -10.58 7.07 3.77
C LEU A 62 -9.57 5.93 3.57
N VAL A 63 -8.32 6.26 3.25
CA VAL A 63 -7.26 5.25 3.06
C VAL A 63 -6.87 4.64 4.40
N ARG A 64 -6.76 5.46 5.43
CA ARG A 64 -6.42 5.02 6.79
C ARG A 64 -7.41 4.01 7.33
N GLU A 65 -8.72 4.26 7.23
CA GLU A 65 -9.76 3.35 7.70
C GLU A 65 -9.59 1.93 7.15
N MET A 66 -9.33 1.80 5.85
CA MET A 66 -9.10 0.50 5.23
C MET A 66 -7.81 -0.17 5.69
N MET A 67 -6.73 0.59 5.81
CA MET A 67 -5.44 0.05 6.23
C MET A 67 -5.45 -0.34 7.71
N GLU A 68 -6.02 0.51 8.56
CA GLU A 68 -6.14 0.29 10.00
C GLU A 68 -7.06 -0.90 10.34
N ALA A 69 -8.11 -1.12 9.58
CA ALA A 69 -8.99 -2.28 9.76
C ALA A 69 -8.23 -3.60 9.68
N VAL A 70 -7.17 -3.67 8.87
CA VAL A 70 -6.39 -4.91 8.64
C VAL A 70 -5.06 -4.92 9.39
N LEU A 71 -4.35 -3.78 9.40
CA LEU A 71 -2.99 -3.67 9.94
C LEU A 71 -2.95 -3.08 11.36
N GLY A 72 -4.06 -2.49 11.82
CA GLY A 72 -4.11 -1.76 13.09
C GLY A 72 -3.72 -0.28 12.94
N PRO A 73 -4.00 0.52 14.00
CA PRO A 73 -3.92 1.99 13.97
C PRO A 73 -2.49 2.54 13.84
N GLU A 74 -1.48 1.73 14.16
CA GLU A 74 -0.07 2.12 14.08
C GLU A 74 0.53 1.93 12.68
N CYS A 75 -0.25 1.49 11.69
CA CYS A 75 0.26 1.29 10.34
C CYS A 75 0.68 2.62 9.69
N PHE A 76 1.64 2.55 8.79
CA PHE A 76 2.21 3.69 8.08
C PHE A 76 2.51 3.34 6.62
N ALA A 77 2.45 4.33 5.73
CA ALA A 77 2.81 4.11 4.34
C ALA A 77 4.33 4.08 4.17
N VAL A 78 4.82 3.10 3.41
CA VAL A 78 6.25 2.82 3.21
C VAL A 78 6.70 2.93 1.76
N ARG A 79 5.76 2.97 0.81
CA ARG A 79 6.08 3.02 -0.61
C ARG A 79 4.90 3.55 -1.43
N GLY A 80 5.20 4.31 -2.48
CA GLY A 80 4.24 4.73 -3.48
C GLY A 80 4.75 4.51 -4.88
N ILE A 81 3.91 3.95 -5.77
CA ILE A 81 4.23 3.68 -7.18
C ILE A 81 3.09 4.19 -8.06
N PHE A 82 3.42 4.89 -9.13
CA PHE A 82 2.48 5.20 -10.18
C PHE A 82 2.60 4.20 -11.32
N PHE A 83 1.50 3.59 -11.68
CA PHE A 83 1.38 2.74 -12.86
C PHE A 83 0.50 3.43 -13.90
N ASN A 84 0.99 3.48 -15.12
CA ASN A 84 0.22 3.97 -16.26
C ASN A 84 0.37 3.01 -17.44
N LYS A 85 -0.67 2.25 -17.76
CA LYS A 85 -0.72 1.49 -19.00
C LYS A 85 -1.36 2.36 -20.06
N THR A 86 -0.64 2.54 -21.16
CA THR A 86 -1.07 3.31 -22.32
C THR A 86 -0.94 2.47 -23.59
N ARG A 87 -1.36 3.01 -24.72
CA ARG A 87 -1.16 2.36 -26.02
C ARG A 87 0.32 2.09 -26.32
N SER A 88 1.21 3.01 -25.93
CA SER A 88 2.66 2.89 -26.12
C SER A 88 3.37 2.11 -25.01
N SER A 89 2.72 1.91 -23.87
CA SER A 89 3.27 1.22 -22.70
C SER A 89 2.26 0.18 -22.19
N ASN A 90 2.10 -0.89 -22.97
CA ASN A 90 1.09 -1.95 -22.75
C ASN A 90 1.76 -3.29 -22.42
N TRP A 91 2.39 -3.37 -21.24
CA TRP A 91 3.13 -4.58 -20.84
C TRP A 91 2.23 -5.64 -20.18
N LYS A 92 2.62 -6.90 -20.34
CA LYS A 92 2.08 -8.04 -19.57
C LYS A 92 2.89 -8.20 -18.29
N VAL A 93 2.22 -8.55 -17.20
CA VAL A 93 2.85 -8.98 -15.94
C VAL A 93 2.54 -10.46 -15.74
N VAL A 94 3.58 -11.29 -15.71
CA VAL A 94 3.46 -12.72 -15.44
C VAL A 94 3.04 -12.98 -14.00
N TRP A 95 2.58 -14.19 -13.69
CA TRP A 95 2.24 -14.59 -12.33
C TRP A 95 3.45 -14.45 -11.39
N HIS A 96 3.27 -13.72 -10.30
CA HIS A 96 4.30 -13.45 -9.31
C HIS A 96 3.69 -13.01 -7.98
N GLN A 97 4.54 -12.88 -6.96
CA GLN A 97 4.27 -12.22 -5.68
C GLN A 97 5.12 -10.96 -5.58
N ASP A 98 4.66 -9.94 -4.88
CA ASP A 98 5.49 -8.81 -4.48
C ASP A 98 6.35 -9.24 -3.29
N LEU A 99 7.68 -9.30 -3.49
CA LEU A 99 8.61 -9.92 -2.55
C LEU A 99 9.61 -8.95 -1.93
N THR A 100 9.60 -7.67 -2.30
CA THR A 100 10.66 -6.75 -1.89
C THR A 100 10.11 -5.50 -1.24
N ILE A 101 10.79 -5.07 -0.17
CA ILE A 101 10.56 -3.79 0.50
C ILE A 101 11.62 -2.76 0.08
N ALA A 102 11.28 -1.47 0.16
CA ALA A 102 12.20 -0.37 -0.05
C ALA A 102 12.83 0.05 1.28
N VAL A 103 14.16 0.17 1.32
CA VAL A 103 14.92 0.54 2.52
C VAL A 103 15.91 1.66 2.21
N ARG A 104 16.34 2.41 3.23
CA ARG A 104 17.31 3.51 3.09
C ARG A 104 18.69 2.98 2.78
N ASP A 105 19.21 2.14 3.64
CA ASP A 105 20.57 1.66 3.58
C ASP A 105 20.65 0.14 3.61
N ARG A 106 21.78 -0.39 3.16
CA ARG A 106 22.08 -1.81 3.24
C ARG A 106 22.67 -2.12 4.60
N ALA A 107 22.12 -3.13 5.26
CA ALA A 107 22.68 -3.71 6.48
C ALA A 107 22.78 -5.22 6.33
N ASP A 108 23.74 -5.84 7.01
CA ASP A 108 23.88 -7.29 7.09
C ASP A 108 22.96 -7.81 8.19
N VAL A 109 21.74 -8.15 7.78
CA VAL A 109 20.69 -8.66 8.67
C VAL A 109 20.28 -10.05 8.18
N SER A 110 20.33 -11.02 9.07
CA SER A 110 19.97 -12.40 8.77
C SER A 110 18.57 -12.53 8.19
N GLY A 111 18.42 -13.30 7.12
CA GLY A 111 17.14 -13.51 6.42
C GLY A 111 16.76 -12.42 5.41
N PHE A 112 17.53 -11.32 5.31
CA PHE A 112 17.30 -10.26 4.33
C PHE A 112 18.21 -10.42 3.11
N GLY A 113 17.61 -10.62 1.95
CA GLY A 113 18.28 -10.78 0.65
C GLY A 113 17.44 -11.63 -0.32
N PRO A 114 17.71 -11.53 -1.63
CA PRO A 114 18.71 -10.70 -2.30
C PRO A 114 18.40 -9.21 -2.28
N TRP A 115 19.44 -8.41 -2.54
CA TRP A 115 19.38 -6.96 -2.63
C TRP A 115 19.32 -6.52 -4.09
N THR A 116 18.49 -5.52 -4.39
CA THR A 116 18.33 -4.95 -5.73
C THR A 116 18.16 -3.43 -5.67
N ARG A 117 18.42 -2.73 -6.78
CA ARG A 117 18.06 -1.30 -6.94
C ARG A 117 17.01 -1.18 -8.04
N LYS A 118 15.94 -0.41 -7.76
CA LYS A 118 14.87 -0.12 -8.72
C LYS A 118 14.66 1.40 -8.77
N ALA A 119 14.91 2.04 -9.90
CA ALA A 119 14.87 3.50 -10.04
C ALA A 119 15.69 4.24 -8.96
N GLY A 120 16.92 3.75 -8.67
CA GLY A 120 17.81 4.34 -7.66
C GLY A 120 17.50 3.95 -6.21
N ILE A 121 16.31 3.46 -5.90
CA ILE A 121 15.90 3.06 -4.54
C ILE A 121 16.40 1.65 -4.23
N LEU A 122 16.98 1.48 -3.06
CA LEU A 122 17.45 0.18 -2.57
C LEU A 122 16.26 -0.67 -2.12
N HIS A 123 16.25 -1.92 -2.56
CA HIS A 123 15.25 -2.91 -2.19
C HIS A 123 15.92 -4.17 -1.66
N VAL A 124 15.24 -4.81 -0.72
CA VAL A 124 15.64 -6.10 -0.18
C VAL A 124 14.44 -7.02 -0.11
N GLN A 125 14.67 -8.30 -0.29
CA GLN A 125 13.67 -9.31 0.00
C GLN A 125 13.78 -9.68 1.49
N PRO A 126 12.77 -9.36 2.31
CA PRO A 126 12.77 -9.68 3.73
C PRO A 126 12.24 -11.10 3.97
N PRO A 127 12.31 -11.61 5.22
CA PRO A 127 11.58 -12.79 5.64
C PRO A 127 10.06 -12.67 5.39
N PRO A 128 9.35 -13.80 5.17
CA PRO A 128 7.89 -13.78 4.92
C PRO A 128 7.07 -13.12 6.02
N GLU A 129 7.53 -13.17 7.26
CA GLU A 129 6.88 -12.56 8.43
C GLU A 129 6.79 -11.04 8.29
N VAL A 130 7.82 -10.39 7.76
CA VAL A 130 7.77 -8.95 7.44
C VAL A 130 6.74 -8.68 6.35
N MET A 131 6.73 -9.50 5.29
CA MET A 131 5.77 -9.34 4.18
C MET A 131 4.31 -9.54 4.63
N SER A 132 4.06 -10.40 5.62
CA SER A 132 2.72 -10.60 6.18
C SER A 132 2.19 -9.39 6.95
N GLY A 133 3.09 -8.55 7.48
CA GLY A 133 2.76 -7.26 8.10
C GLY A 133 2.52 -6.11 7.11
N LEU A 134 2.50 -6.39 5.79
CA LEU A 134 2.25 -5.38 4.76
C LEU A 134 0.87 -5.55 4.12
N LEU A 135 0.35 -4.43 3.62
CA LEU A 135 -0.87 -4.36 2.83
C LEU A 135 -0.69 -3.31 1.74
N ALA A 136 -1.16 -3.61 0.54
CA ALA A 136 -1.14 -2.67 -0.57
C ALA A 136 -2.56 -2.20 -0.92
N ILE A 137 -2.70 -0.92 -1.28
CA ILE A 137 -3.91 -0.35 -1.87
C ILE A 137 -3.58 0.22 -3.25
N ARG A 138 -4.41 -0.11 -4.23
CA ARG A 138 -4.34 0.34 -5.61
C ARG A 138 -5.54 1.23 -5.89
N LEU A 139 -5.32 2.54 -5.89
CA LEU A 139 -6.34 3.56 -6.13
C LEU A 139 -6.43 3.83 -7.63
N HIS A 140 -7.61 3.63 -8.20
CA HIS A 140 -7.81 3.67 -9.64
C HIS A 140 -8.27 5.07 -10.09
N VAL A 141 -7.36 5.81 -10.72
CA VAL A 141 -7.68 7.10 -11.37
C VAL A 141 -8.51 6.87 -12.64
N ASP A 142 -8.27 5.76 -13.32
CA ASP A 142 -9.06 5.28 -14.46
C ASP A 142 -9.66 3.91 -14.15
N GLU A 143 -10.73 3.57 -14.85
CA GLU A 143 -11.34 2.24 -14.78
C GLU A 143 -10.35 1.15 -15.21
N SER A 144 -10.34 0.03 -14.51
CA SER A 144 -9.67 -1.21 -14.89
C SER A 144 -10.73 -2.27 -15.25
N GLY A 145 -11.35 -2.09 -16.40
CA GLY A 145 -12.33 -3.02 -16.96
C GLY A 145 -11.67 -4.27 -17.56
N ILE A 146 -12.52 -5.23 -18.01
CA ILE A 146 -12.06 -6.54 -18.51
C ILE A 146 -11.06 -6.43 -19.67
N ASP A 147 -11.24 -5.46 -20.58
CA ASP A 147 -10.40 -5.24 -21.76
C ASP A 147 -9.21 -4.31 -21.50
N ASN A 148 -9.14 -3.71 -20.31
CA ASN A 148 -8.11 -2.74 -19.92
C ASN A 148 -7.02 -3.35 -19.03
N GLY A 149 -6.77 -4.65 -19.16
CA GLY A 149 -5.70 -5.40 -18.48
C GLY A 149 -5.80 -5.37 -16.96
N PRO A 150 -6.93 -5.73 -16.35
CA PRO A 150 -7.10 -5.76 -14.90
C PRO A 150 -6.11 -6.74 -14.25
N LEU A 151 -5.86 -6.58 -12.96
CA LEU A 151 -5.17 -7.62 -12.21
C LEU A 151 -6.03 -8.89 -12.15
N ARG A 152 -5.35 -10.01 -12.18
CA ARG A 152 -5.90 -11.32 -11.84
C ARG A 152 -5.17 -11.81 -10.61
N VAL A 153 -5.90 -12.33 -9.65
CA VAL A 153 -5.36 -12.83 -8.38
C VAL A 153 -5.83 -14.26 -8.14
N ILE A 154 -5.06 -15.02 -7.36
CA ILE A 154 -5.49 -16.32 -6.87
C ILE A 154 -5.82 -16.17 -5.39
N ALA A 155 -7.11 -16.22 -5.06
CA ALA A 155 -7.61 -16.06 -3.71
C ALA A 155 -6.94 -17.06 -2.74
N GLY A 156 -6.58 -16.58 -1.55
CA GLY A 156 -5.95 -17.37 -0.50
C GLY A 156 -4.48 -17.75 -0.72
N SER A 157 -3.90 -17.47 -1.91
CA SER A 157 -2.52 -17.85 -2.23
C SER A 157 -1.46 -17.20 -1.33
N HIS A 158 -1.74 -16.02 -0.76
CA HIS A 158 -0.86 -15.31 0.18
C HIS A 158 -0.57 -16.11 1.45
N ARG A 159 -1.46 -17.01 1.86
CA ARG A 159 -1.32 -17.85 3.06
C ARG A 159 -0.25 -18.95 2.94
N HIS A 160 0.23 -19.19 1.74
CA HIS A 160 1.32 -20.15 1.48
C HIS A 160 2.71 -19.51 1.61
N GLY A 161 2.79 -18.28 2.11
CA GLY A 161 4.05 -17.55 2.23
C GLY A 161 4.69 -17.28 0.87
N ARG A 162 6.02 -17.29 0.84
CA ARG A 162 6.79 -17.07 -0.39
C ARG A 162 6.86 -18.35 -1.22
N LEU A 163 6.41 -18.26 -2.45
CA LEU A 163 6.40 -19.38 -3.41
C LEU A 163 7.66 -19.38 -4.27
N SER A 164 8.17 -20.57 -4.58
CA SER A 164 9.22 -20.75 -5.59
C SER A 164 8.66 -20.58 -7.01
N ALA A 165 9.54 -20.40 -7.99
CA ALA A 165 9.15 -20.32 -9.40
C ALA A 165 8.41 -21.60 -9.87
N GLU A 166 8.84 -22.76 -9.39
CA GLU A 166 8.20 -24.05 -9.64
C GLU A 166 6.78 -24.11 -9.06
N GLN A 167 6.62 -23.73 -7.79
CA GLN A 167 5.31 -23.67 -7.13
C GLN A 167 4.37 -22.72 -7.87
N ILE A 168 4.86 -21.53 -8.28
CA ILE A 168 4.08 -20.59 -9.10
C ILE A 168 3.73 -21.22 -10.45
N GLY A 169 4.65 -21.96 -11.08
CA GLY A 169 4.43 -22.69 -12.33
C GLY A 169 3.30 -23.69 -12.23
N ASN A 170 3.29 -24.47 -11.15
CA ASN A 170 2.34 -25.57 -10.92
C ASN A 170 0.99 -25.10 -10.34
N TRP A 171 0.85 -23.84 -9.96
CA TRP A 171 -0.40 -23.33 -9.41
C TRP A 171 -1.54 -23.34 -10.45
N ASN A 172 -2.73 -23.77 -10.05
CA ASN A 172 -3.90 -23.70 -10.95
C ASN A 172 -4.35 -22.26 -11.17
N LYS A 173 -4.11 -21.72 -12.38
CA LYS A 173 -4.46 -20.35 -12.76
C LYS A 173 -5.91 -20.19 -13.22
N GLU A 174 -6.62 -21.27 -13.45
CA GLU A 174 -8.03 -21.26 -13.87
C GLU A 174 -8.94 -20.73 -12.76
N THR A 175 -8.54 -20.94 -11.49
CA THR A 175 -9.25 -20.41 -10.32
C THR A 175 -9.02 -18.92 -10.06
N SER A 176 -8.31 -18.22 -10.96
CA SER A 176 -8.00 -16.80 -10.76
C SER A 176 -9.24 -15.92 -10.87
N VAL A 177 -9.31 -14.93 -9.99
CA VAL A 177 -10.32 -13.86 -10.00
C VAL A 177 -9.79 -12.67 -10.78
N THR A 178 -10.58 -12.19 -11.75
CA THR A 178 -10.30 -10.95 -12.48
C THR A 178 -10.80 -9.75 -11.67
N CYS A 179 -9.89 -8.89 -11.23
CA CYS A 179 -10.20 -7.73 -10.41
C CYS A 179 -10.56 -6.52 -11.29
N THR A 180 -11.82 -6.44 -11.74
CA THR A 180 -12.32 -5.23 -12.37
C THR A 180 -12.60 -4.18 -11.30
N VAL A 181 -12.05 -2.96 -11.49
CA VAL A 181 -12.18 -1.86 -10.54
C VAL A 181 -12.66 -0.62 -11.28
N PRO A 182 -13.78 0.00 -10.89
CA PRO A 182 -14.26 1.22 -11.52
C PRO A 182 -13.32 2.40 -11.25
N LYS A 183 -13.47 3.44 -12.04
CA LYS A 183 -12.82 4.74 -11.79
C LYS A 183 -13.18 5.26 -10.39
N GLY A 184 -12.18 5.65 -9.60
CA GLY A 184 -12.34 6.05 -8.20
C GLY A 184 -12.43 4.88 -7.22
N GLY A 185 -12.46 3.64 -7.71
CA GLY A 185 -12.41 2.45 -6.85
C GLY A 185 -10.99 2.11 -6.38
N ALA A 186 -10.91 1.13 -5.48
CA ALA A 186 -9.66 0.59 -4.97
C ALA A 186 -9.63 -0.94 -5.02
N LEU A 187 -8.43 -1.49 -5.20
CA LEU A 187 -8.10 -2.88 -4.92
C LEU A 187 -7.11 -2.91 -3.76
N VAL A 188 -7.52 -3.51 -2.65
CA VAL A 188 -6.63 -3.77 -1.50
C VAL A 188 -6.15 -5.21 -1.59
N MET A 189 -4.85 -5.45 -1.36
CA MET A 189 -4.28 -6.79 -1.51
C MET A 189 -3.06 -7.03 -0.63
N ARG A 190 -2.89 -8.27 -0.18
CA ARG A 190 -1.66 -8.73 0.46
C ARG A 190 -0.55 -8.84 -0.58
N PRO A 191 0.71 -8.39 -0.29
CA PRO A 191 1.81 -8.47 -1.25
C PRO A 191 2.12 -9.89 -1.71
N LEU A 192 1.98 -10.88 -0.82
CA LEU A 192 2.22 -12.28 -1.12
C LEU A 192 1.07 -12.98 -1.88
N ILE A 193 0.01 -12.28 -2.27
CA ILE A 193 -1.00 -12.87 -3.15
C ILE A 193 -0.40 -13.11 -4.54
N LEU A 194 -0.62 -14.29 -5.08
CA LEU A 194 -0.20 -14.61 -6.44
C LEU A 194 -1.07 -13.83 -7.43
N HIS A 195 -0.44 -12.98 -8.23
CA HIS A 195 -1.14 -12.08 -9.14
C HIS A 195 -0.44 -11.88 -10.47
N ALA A 196 -1.22 -11.48 -11.47
CA ALA A 196 -0.76 -11.22 -12.83
C ALA A 196 -1.61 -10.13 -13.48
N SER A 197 -1.21 -9.59 -14.62
CA SER A 197 -2.09 -8.80 -15.49
C SER A 197 -1.77 -9.00 -16.95
N SER A 198 -2.80 -9.10 -17.78
CA SER A 198 -2.64 -9.13 -19.24
C SER A 198 -2.30 -7.74 -19.79
N SER A 199 -1.79 -7.69 -21.02
CA SER A 199 -1.84 -6.47 -21.81
C SER A 199 -3.30 -6.05 -22.02
N CYS A 200 -3.54 -4.76 -22.19
CA CYS A 200 -4.85 -4.24 -22.56
C CYS A 200 -5.21 -4.70 -23.97
N VAL A 201 -6.42 -5.18 -24.18
CA VAL A 201 -6.96 -5.53 -25.53
C VAL A 201 -7.27 -4.24 -26.30
N ILE A 202 -7.91 -3.29 -25.62
CA ILE A 202 -8.19 -1.95 -26.14
C ILE A 202 -7.42 -0.96 -25.26
N PRO A 203 -6.16 -0.60 -25.63
CA PRO A 203 -5.34 0.24 -24.78
C PRO A 203 -5.93 1.65 -24.61
N LYS A 204 -6.45 1.89 -23.43
CA LYS A 204 -6.80 3.21 -22.89
C LYS A 204 -5.82 3.52 -21.75
N SER A 205 -5.73 4.78 -21.34
CA SER A 205 -4.99 5.10 -20.12
C SER A 205 -5.56 4.32 -18.93
N ARG A 206 -4.69 3.68 -18.16
CA ARG A 206 -5.03 3.01 -16.92
C ARG A 206 -4.05 3.43 -15.84
N ARG A 207 -4.36 4.56 -15.24
CA ARG A 207 -3.57 5.19 -14.19
C ARG A 207 -3.99 4.65 -12.83
N VAL A 208 -3.01 4.16 -12.09
CA VAL A 208 -3.21 3.58 -10.77
C VAL A 208 -2.13 4.11 -9.82
N ILE A 209 -2.54 4.66 -8.69
CA ILE A 209 -1.66 4.99 -7.56
C ILE A 209 -1.65 3.78 -6.63
N HIS A 210 -0.48 3.16 -6.49
CA HIS A 210 -0.27 2.02 -5.63
C HIS A 210 0.51 2.48 -4.40
N LEU A 211 -0.07 2.25 -3.22
CA LEU A 211 0.55 2.54 -1.93
C LEU A 211 0.73 1.25 -1.15
N GLU A 212 1.88 1.09 -0.52
CA GLU A 212 2.16 -0.02 0.40
C GLU A 212 2.24 0.51 1.83
N PHE A 213 1.60 -0.20 2.74
CA PHE A 213 1.57 0.08 4.16
C PHE A 213 2.19 -1.05 4.95
N ALA A 214 2.83 -0.72 6.06
CA ALA A 214 3.39 -1.67 7.01
C ALA A 214 2.84 -1.42 8.42
N SER A 215 2.74 -2.49 9.21
CA SER A 215 2.46 -2.45 10.65
C SER A 215 3.64 -3.01 11.47
N VAL A 216 4.78 -3.25 10.81
CA VAL A 216 5.96 -3.84 11.43
C VAL A 216 7.15 -2.90 11.31
N GLU A 217 7.95 -2.82 12.37
CA GLU A 217 9.25 -2.17 12.33
C GLU A 217 10.28 -3.14 11.73
N LEU A 218 11.28 -2.58 11.08
CA LEU A 218 12.40 -3.38 10.59
C LEU A 218 13.40 -3.67 11.73
N PRO A 219 14.15 -4.77 11.66
CA PRO A 219 15.15 -5.07 12.68
C PRO A 219 16.25 -4.00 12.69
N HIS A 220 16.97 -3.93 13.82
CA HIS A 220 18.03 -2.95 14.05
C HIS A 220 19.03 -2.89 12.88
N GLY A 221 19.33 -1.68 12.42
CA GLY A 221 20.21 -1.43 11.28
C GLY A 221 19.51 -1.33 9.92
N LEU A 222 18.20 -1.56 9.86
CA LEU A 222 17.38 -1.34 8.67
C LEU A 222 16.29 -0.31 8.95
N ASP A 223 16.14 0.62 8.02
CA ASP A 223 15.07 1.62 8.02
C ASP A 223 14.25 1.55 6.73
N TRP A 224 12.94 1.74 6.84
CA TRP A 224 12.08 1.95 5.68
C TRP A 224 12.59 3.14 4.85
N HIS A 225 12.58 3.02 3.53
CA HIS A 225 12.97 4.13 2.64
C HIS A 225 12.11 5.37 2.87
N ASP A 226 10.80 5.17 2.91
CA ASP A 226 9.82 6.18 3.27
C ASP A 226 9.03 5.71 4.49
N ARG A 227 8.56 6.68 5.29
CA ARG A 227 7.62 6.47 6.38
C ARG A 227 6.66 7.64 6.44
N VAL A 228 5.38 7.39 6.24
CA VAL A 228 4.32 8.39 6.31
C VAL A 228 3.23 7.89 7.25
N SER A 229 3.20 8.46 8.45
CA SER A 229 2.18 8.20 9.48
C SER A 229 1.17 9.33 9.50
N ALA A 230 -0.05 9.05 9.93
CA ALA A 230 -0.97 10.11 10.34
C ALA A 230 -0.36 10.86 11.53
N GLU A 231 -0.38 12.19 11.50
CA GLU A 231 -0.06 12.98 12.69
C GLU A 231 -1.13 12.66 13.74
N ARG A 232 -0.71 12.12 14.87
CA ARG A 232 -1.59 12.07 16.03
C ARG A 232 -1.74 13.52 16.49
N GLY A 233 -2.95 14.07 16.41
CA GLY A 233 -3.24 15.32 17.08
C GLY A 233 -2.71 15.22 18.50
N ASP A 234 -1.74 16.07 18.84
CA ASP A 234 -1.17 16.12 20.19
C ASP A 234 -2.32 16.18 21.17
N SER A 235 -2.45 15.13 22.00
CA SER A 235 -3.27 15.19 23.19
C SER A 235 -2.71 16.33 24.04
N ILE A 236 -3.43 17.48 24.06
CA ILE A 236 -3.11 18.64 24.86
C ILE A 236 -2.70 18.13 26.27
N PRO A 237 -1.48 18.38 26.74
CA PRO A 237 -1.09 17.96 28.06
C PRO A 237 -2.04 18.65 29.03
N LYS A 238 -2.83 17.86 29.78
CA LYS A 238 -3.69 18.38 30.85
C LYS A 238 -2.81 19.23 31.73
N SER A 239 -3.05 20.55 31.73
CA SER A 239 -2.33 21.54 32.52
C SER A 239 -2.31 21.09 33.96
N GLY A 240 -1.17 20.59 34.44
CA GLY A 240 -0.94 20.27 35.83
C GLY A 240 -1.07 21.55 36.64
N LYS A 241 -2.05 21.58 37.55
CA LYS A 241 -2.23 22.65 38.52
C LYS A 241 -0.88 22.93 39.21
N ARG A 242 -0.27 24.09 38.91
CA ARG A 242 0.87 24.60 39.66
C ARG A 242 0.42 24.78 41.10
N ARG A 243 0.88 23.95 42.02
CA ARG A 243 0.78 24.19 43.46
C ARG A 243 1.68 25.37 43.78
N ASN A 244 1.11 26.53 44.06
CA ASN A 244 1.79 27.66 44.68
C ASN A 244 2.37 27.22 46.03
N ARG A 245 3.66 27.18 46.14
CA ARG A 245 4.33 27.16 47.43
C ARG A 245 4.54 28.62 47.86
N PRO A 246 4.15 29.04 49.11
CA PRO A 246 4.42 30.38 49.62
C PRO A 246 5.90 30.51 49.98
N TYR A 247 6.51 31.62 49.54
CA TYR A 247 7.86 32.02 49.90
C TYR A 247 7.87 32.45 51.38
N GLY A 248 8.58 31.71 52.22
CA GLY A 248 8.88 32.11 53.60
C GLY A 248 10.05 33.09 53.62
N PHE A 249 9.79 34.33 54.05
CA PHE A 249 10.82 35.32 54.39
C PHE A 249 11.52 34.89 55.67
N ARG A 250 12.83 34.65 55.65
CA ARG A 250 13.68 34.64 56.84
C ARG A 250 14.33 36.00 57.00
N ARG A 251 13.98 36.70 58.06
CA ARG A 251 14.74 37.86 58.58
C ARG A 251 16.02 37.36 59.27
N LYS A 252 17.13 37.96 58.95
CA LYS A 252 18.37 37.88 59.75
C LYS A 252 18.32 38.96 60.81
N THR A 253 18.57 38.57 62.03
CA THR A 253 19.21 39.35 63.08
C THR A 253 20.58 38.80 63.31
#